data_282b8082ebfda29b9a099d692ee53ae9
#
_entry.id   282b8082ebfda29b9a099d692ee53ae9
#
_cell.length_a   1.000
_cell.length_b   1.000
_cell.length_c   1.000
_cell.angle_alpha   90.00
_cell.angle_beta   90.00
_cell.angle_gamma   90.00
#
_symmetry.space_group_name_H-M   'P 1'
#
loop_
_entity.id
_entity.type
_entity.pdbx_description
1 polymer ?
#
loop_
_entity_poly.entity_id
_entity_poly.type
_entity_poly.pdbx_seq_one_letter_code
_entity_poly.pdbx_strand_id
1 'polypeptide(L)'
;MAALMAAMACVATMVIKIPIPATGGYINLGDCIVLLSGIILGPVYGGIAAGLGSALADLLGGYVAFAPATFIIKGLMAVVAALLIRDISRKNILNVLFAGFIAEVIMVVGYFVFEALVMGYGLAAAGAIPGNAIQGVAGIAIATLLMPIIKRINIAPLRDKHSDNKRGNNDK
;
A
#
# COMPACT_ATOMS: atom_id res chain seq x y z
N MET A 1 7.04 -8.43 -12.41
CA MET A 1 7.04 -7.20 -11.59
C MET A 1 6.02 -7.27 -10.47
N ALA A 2 4.72 -7.61 -10.71
CA ALA A 2 3.73 -7.69 -9.62
C ALA A 2 4.13 -8.68 -8.51
N ALA A 3 4.59 -9.89 -8.85
CA ALA A 3 5.08 -10.86 -7.88
C ALA A 3 6.29 -10.35 -7.07
N LEU A 4 7.21 -9.60 -7.71
CA LEU A 4 8.33 -8.99 -7.01
C LEU A 4 7.85 -7.95 -5.99
N MET A 5 6.92 -7.08 -6.38
CA MET A 5 6.35 -6.06 -5.47
C MET A 5 5.57 -6.72 -4.32
N ALA A 6 4.84 -7.80 -4.59
CA ALA A 6 4.18 -8.57 -3.54
C ALA A 6 5.18 -9.19 -2.55
N ALA A 7 6.27 -9.79 -3.06
CA ALA A 7 7.33 -10.31 -2.21
C ALA A 7 8.02 -9.22 -1.39
N MET A 8 8.30 -8.05 -1.99
CA MET A 8 8.87 -6.90 -1.28
C MET A 8 7.92 -6.37 -0.21
N ALA A 9 6.60 -6.28 -0.50
CA ALA A 9 5.61 -5.88 0.49
C ALA A 9 5.56 -6.87 1.67
N CYS A 10 5.58 -8.17 1.37
CA CYS A 10 5.63 -9.21 2.39
C CYS A 10 6.88 -9.07 3.29
N VAL A 11 8.05 -9.00 2.69
CA VAL A 11 9.32 -8.87 3.42
C VAL A 11 9.36 -7.58 4.24
N ALA A 12 9.03 -6.43 3.65
CA ALA A 12 9.03 -5.14 4.34
C ALA A 12 8.05 -5.11 5.54
N THR A 13 6.91 -5.80 5.41
CA THR A 13 5.94 -5.96 6.49
C THR A 13 6.47 -6.88 7.60
N MET A 14 7.30 -7.88 7.26
CA MET A 14 7.81 -8.87 8.21
C MET A 14 9.07 -8.43 8.95
N VAL A 15 9.93 -7.59 8.33
CA VAL A 15 11.26 -7.22 8.87
C VAL A 15 11.15 -6.46 10.18
N ILE A 16 10.20 -5.53 10.29
CA ILE A 16 9.96 -4.77 11.52
C ILE A 16 8.51 -4.93 11.90
N LYS A 17 8.27 -5.51 13.07
CA LYS A 17 6.93 -5.68 13.67
C LYS A 17 6.97 -5.16 15.10
N ILE A 18 6.23 -4.10 15.37
CA ILE A 18 6.06 -3.54 16.71
C ILE A 18 4.62 -3.83 17.14
N PRO A 19 4.40 -4.74 18.08
CA PRO A 19 3.04 -5.11 18.52
C PRO A 19 2.27 -3.93 19.10
N ILE A 20 0.97 -3.87 18.83
CA ILE A 20 0.02 -2.93 19.43
C ILE A 20 -0.80 -3.70 20.48
N PRO A 21 -0.51 -3.52 21.78
CA PRO A 21 -1.17 -4.32 22.83
C PRO A 21 -2.68 -4.14 22.89
N ALA A 22 -3.20 -2.99 22.48
CA ALA A 22 -4.62 -2.65 22.55
C ALA A 22 -5.50 -3.52 21.63
N THR A 23 -4.98 -3.98 20.51
CA THR A 23 -5.77 -4.69 19.48
C THR A 23 -5.14 -6.00 19.01
N GLY A 24 -3.93 -6.32 19.49
CA GLY A 24 -3.18 -7.47 19.03
C GLY A 24 -2.69 -7.35 17.58
N GLY A 25 -2.82 -6.17 16.95
CA GLY A 25 -2.19 -5.83 15.67
C GLY A 25 -0.72 -5.44 15.84
N TYR A 26 -0.10 -4.90 14.79
CA TYR A 26 1.30 -4.46 14.81
C TYR A 26 1.58 -3.34 13.82
N ILE A 27 2.57 -2.52 14.13
CA ILE A 27 3.16 -1.50 13.25
C ILE A 27 4.25 -2.17 12.40
N ASN A 28 4.35 -1.78 11.12
CA ASN A 28 5.34 -2.33 10.18
C ASN A 28 5.82 -1.27 9.17
N LEU A 29 6.81 -1.61 8.33
CA LEU A 29 7.32 -0.72 7.28
C LEU A 29 6.81 -1.06 5.87
N GLY A 30 5.83 -1.96 5.74
CA GLY A 30 5.30 -2.41 4.46
C GLY A 30 4.64 -1.31 3.64
N ASP A 31 4.13 -0.24 4.26
CA ASP A 31 3.32 0.78 3.60
C ASP A 31 4.08 1.55 2.51
N CYS A 32 5.37 1.75 2.67
CA CYS A 32 6.18 2.33 1.60
C CYS A 32 6.12 1.49 0.31
N ILE A 33 6.18 0.16 0.42
CA ILE A 33 6.08 -0.74 -0.74
C ILE A 33 4.65 -0.83 -1.25
N VAL A 34 3.65 -0.77 -0.37
CA VAL A 34 2.22 -0.69 -0.75
C VAL A 34 1.98 0.52 -1.64
N LEU A 35 2.40 1.72 -1.20
CA LEU A 35 2.28 2.96 -1.96
C LEU A 35 3.03 2.86 -3.31
N LEU A 36 4.27 2.40 -3.28
CA LEU A 36 5.10 2.23 -4.49
C LEU A 36 4.50 1.20 -5.45
N SER A 37 3.90 0.12 -4.95
CA SER A 37 3.22 -0.88 -5.78
C SER A 37 2.10 -0.26 -6.61
N GLY A 38 1.24 0.54 -5.99
CA GLY A 38 0.20 1.29 -6.69
C GLY A 38 0.76 2.26 -7.71
N ILE A 39 1.75 3.03 -7.29
CA ILE A 39 2.38 4.06 -8.11
C ILE A 39 3.07 3.47 -9.35
N ILE A 40 3.78 2.36 -9.23
CA ILE A 40 4.58 1.74 -10.30
C ILE A 40 3.72 0.87 -11.22
N LEU A 41 2.90 0.01 -10.65
CA LEU A 41 2.16 -1.02 -11.38
C LEU A 41 0.75 -0.57 -11.81
N GLY A 42 0.28 0.56 -11.27
CA GLY A 42 -1.09 1.02 -11.48
C GLY A 42 -2.11 0.35 -10.55
N PRO A 43 -3.41 0.72 -10.67
CA PRO A 43 -4.39 0.39 -9.65
C PRO A 43 -4.64 -1.12 -9.53
N VAL A 44 -4.78 -1.85 -10.63
CA VAL A 44 -5.14 -3.28 -10.59
C VAL A 44 -3.98 -4.13 -10.09
N TYR A 45 -2.85 -4.09 -10.81
CA TYR A 45 -1.69 -4.93 -10.46
C TYR A 45 -1.01 -4.49 -9.18
N GLY A 46 -0.97 -3.17 -8.92
CA GLY A 46 -0.43 -2.62 -7.68
C GLY A 46 -1.29 -2.96 -6.48
N GLY A 47 -2.62 -2.87 -6.61
CA GLY A 47 -3.56 -3.24 -5.55
C GLY A 47 -3.47 -4.72 -5.19
N ILE A 48 -3.47 -5.61 -6.21
CA ILE A 48 -3.34 -7.05 -5.97
C ILE A 48 -1.97 -7.38 -5.34
N ALA A 49 -0.88 -6.82 -5.85
CA ALA A 49 0.46 -7.08 -5.32
C ALA A 49 0.60 -6.61 -3.87
N ALA A 50 0.15 -5.40 -3.56
CA ALA A 50 0.19 -4.84 -2.21
C ALA A 50 -0.68 -5.64 -1.23
N GLY A 51 -1.93 -5.94 -1.63
CA GLY A 51 -2.85 -6.71 -0.81
C GLY A 51 -2.34 -8.11 -0.52
N LEU A 52 -1.94 -8.86 -1.57
CA LEU A 52 -1.41 -10.22 -1.42
C LEU A 52 -0.13 -10.26 -0.58
N GLY A 53 0.83 -9.36 -0.86
CA GLY A 53 2.09 -9.33 -0.13
C GLY A 53 1.90 -9.05 1.35
N SER A 54 1.07 -8.07 1.70
CA SER A 54 0.79 -7.72 3.10
C SER A 54 -0.02 -8.81 3.81
N ALA A 55 -1.04 -9.39 3.16
CA ALA A 55 -1.81 -10.48 3.73
C ALA A 55 -0.98 -11.75 3.95
N LEU A 56 -0.05 -12.08 3.04
CA LEU A 56 0.90 -13.17 3.23
C LEU A 56 1.82 -12.92 4.44
N ALA A 57 2.24 -11.68 4.67
CA ALA A 57 3.03 -11.32 5.86
C ALA A 57 2.25 -11.57 7.16
N ASP A 58 0.94 -11.31 7.17
CA ASP A 58 0.07 -11.60 8.30
C ASP A 58 -0.07 -13.11 8.54
N LEU A 59 -0.32 -13.87 7.47
CA LEU A 59 -0.42 -15.33 7.56
C LEU A 59 0.86 -15.96 8.09
N LEU A 60 2.01 -15.58 7.53
CA LEU A 60 3.33 -16.08 7.94
C LEU A 60 3.73 -15.58 9.33
N GLY A 61 3.25 -14.41 9.73
CA GLY A 61 3.52 -13.78 11.02
C GLY A 61 2.63 -14.22 12.16
N GLY A 62 1.62 -15.08 11.89
CA GLY A 62 0.66 -15.55 12.91
C GLY A 62 -0.54 -14.62 13.13
N TYR A 63 -0.69 -13.55 12.33
CA TYR A 63 -1.81 -12.60 12.40
C TYR A 63 -2.95 -13.00 11.45
N VAL A 64 -3.31 -14.27 11.44
CA VAL A 64 -4.25 -14.89 10.47
C VAL A 64 -5.60 -14.15 10.42
N ALA A 65 -6.11 -13.69 11.56
CA ALA A 65 -7.39 -12.99 11.66
C ALA A 65 -7.36 -11.63 10.92
N PHE A 66 -6.19 -10.99 10.82
CA PHE A 66 -6.01 -9.71 10.12
C PHE A 66 -5.85 -9.87 8.60
N ALA A 67 -5.36 -11.01 8.12
CA ALA A 67 -4.98 -11.21 6.73
C ALA A 67 -6.07 -10.84 5.71
N PRO A 68 -7.37 -11.17 5.88
CA PRO A 68 -8.41 -10.75 4.94
C PRO A 68 -8.62 -9.23 4.90
N ALA A 69 -8.62 -8.59 6.06
CA ALA A 69 -8.76 -7.14 6.18
C ALA A 69 -7.54 -6.43 5.58
N THR A 70 -6.34 -6.93 5.90
CA THR A 70 -5.08 -6.42 5.36
C THR A 70 -5.04 -6.49 3.85
N PHE A 71 -5.50 -7.61 3.25
CA PHE A 71 -5.59 -7.71 1.78
C PHE A 71 -6.42 -6.57 1.18
N ILE A 72 -7.61 -6.33 1.75
CA ILE A 72 -8.52 -5.31 1.26
C ILE A 72 -7.96 -3.90 1.51
N ILE A 73 -7.53 -3.62 2.73
CA ILE A 73 -7.07 -2.28 3.13
C ILE A 73 -5.81 -1.89 2.35
N LYS A 74 -4.78 -2.75 2.33
CA LYS A 74 -3.53 -2.49 1.62
C LYS A 74 -3.72 -2.46 0.10
N GLY A 75 -4.62 -3.29 -0.43
CA GLY A 75 -5.04 -3.24 -1.82
C GLY A 75 -5.66 -1.89 -2.17
N LEU A 76 -6.62 -1.40 -1.37
CA LEU A 76 -7.27 -0.10 -1.57
C LEU A 76 -6.29 1.06 -1.45
N MET A 77 -5.36 1.04 -0.49
CA MET A 77 -4.29 2.04 -0.38
C MET A 77 -3.51 2.18 -1.68
N ALA A 78 -3.05 1.05 -2.23
CA ALA A 78 -2.29 1.02 -3.48
C ALA A 78 -3.13 1.49 -4.67
N VAL A 79 -4.41 1.09 -4.76
CA VAL A 79 -5.35 1.55 -5.80
C VAL A 79 -5.50 3.06 -5.75
N VAL A 80 -5.77 3.62 -4.58
CA VAL A 80 -5.97 5.07 -4.40
C VAL A 80 -4.69 5.84 -4.71
N ALA A 81 -3.54 5.38 -4.22
CA ALA A 81 -2.25 5.98 -4.57
C ALA A 81 -2.01 6.00 -6.08
N ALA A 82 -2.35 4.90 -6.78
CA ALA A 82 -2.24 4.81 -8.24
C ALA A 82 -3.17 5.76 -8.98
N LEU A 83 -4.42 5.92 -8.51
CA LEU A 83 -5.42 6.79 -9.14
C LEU A 83 -5.09 8.27 -8.96
N LEU A 84 -4.58 8.65 -7.79
CA LEU A 84 -4.17 10.02 -7.50
C LEU A 84 -2.87 10.39 -8.22
N ILE A 85 -2.02 9.38 -8.51
CA ILE A 85 -0.76 9.57 -9.21
C ILE A 85 -0.79 8.86 -10.57
N ARG A 86 -1.45 9.45 -11.56
CA ARG A 86 -1.62 8.85 -12.90
C ARG A 86 -0.37 8.91 -13.78
N ASP A 87 0.48 9.91 -13.61
CA ASP A 87 1.66 10.12 -14.46
C ASP A 87 2.95 10.17 -13.63
N ILE A 88 3.85 9.20 -13.86
CA ILE A 88 5.13 9.11 -13.15
C ILE A 88 6.08 10.26 -13.54
N SER A 89 6.04 10.75 -14.77
CA SER A 89 6.95 11.79 -15.26
C SER A 89 6.71 13.14 -14.58
N ARG A 90 5.45 13.44 -14.29
CA ARG A 90 4.99 14.71 -13.66
C ARG A 90 4.93 14.68 -12.13
N LYS A 91 5.41 13.61 -11.47
CA LYS A 91 5.30 13.48 -10.02
C LYS A 91 6.16 14.50 -9.31
N ASN A 92 5.50 15.54 -8.83
CA ASN A 92 6.06 16.39 -7.78
C ASN A 92 6.00 15.65 -6.44
N ILE A 93 6.95 15.92 -5.55
CA ILE A 93 6.98 15.39 -4.16
C ILE A 93 5.65 15.64 -3.46
N LEU A 94 5.04 16.81 -3.66
CA LEU A 94 3.75 17.15 -3.07
C LEU A 94 2.62 16.20 -3.47
N ASN A 95 2.60 15.74 -4.73
CA ASN A 95 1.58 14.78 -5.17
C ASN A 95 1.77 13.41 -4.51
N VAL A 96 3.01 12.99 -4.29
CA VAL A 96 3.31 11.72 -3.59
C VAL A 96 2.90 11.83 -2.12
N LEU A 97 3.21 12.95 -1.46
CA LEU A 97 2.80 13.20 -0.08
C LEU A 97 1.27 13.22 0.06
N PHE A 98 0.57 13.91 -0.84
CA PHE A 98 -0.89 13.99 -0.82
C PHE A 98 -1.54 12.62 -1.05
N ALA A 99 -1.10 11.89 -2.07
CA ALA A 99 -1.63 10.56 -2.37
C ALA A 99 -1.33 9.57 -1.23
N GLY A 100 -0.13 9.63 -0.67
CA GLY A 100 0.27 8.85 0.50
C GLY A 100 -0.62 9.17 1.70
N PHE A 101 -0.83 10.45 1.99
CA PHE A 101 -1.70 10.87 3.09
C PHE A 101 -3.12 10.30 2.97
N ILE A 102 -3.76 10.40 1.80
CA ILE A 102 -5.09 9.83 1.58
C ILE A 102 -5.09 8.31 1.75
N ALA A 103 -4.07 7.62 1.20
CA ALA A 103 -3.93 6.18 1.33
C ALA A 103 -3.76 5.74 2.81
N GLU A 104 -2.97 6.49 3.59
CA GLU A 104 -2.76 6.17 5.02
C GLU A 104 -3.99 6.48 5.87
N VAL A 105 -4.79 7.49 5.52
CA VAL A 105 -6.10 7.72 6.15
C VAL A 105 -7.00 6.49 5.94
N ILE A 106 -7.02 5.92 4.73
CA ILE A 106 -7.76 4.69 4.44
C ILE A 106 -7.26 3.54 5.34
N MET A 107 -5.95 3.43 5.53
CA MET A 107 -5.35 2.42 6.39
C MET A 107 -5.80 2.58 7.85
N VAL A 108 -5.63 3.76 8.43
CA VAL A 108 -5.98 4.04 9.83
C VAL A 108 -7.47 3.79 10.08
N VAL A 109 -8.33 4.32 9.20
CA VAL A 109 -9.78 4.14 9.31
C VAL A 109 -10.17 2.68 9.07
N GLY A 110 -9.60 2.05 8.06
CA GLY A 110 -9.89 0.66 7.71
C GLY A 110 -9.58 -0.32 8.85
N TYR A 111 -8.40 -0.20 9.45
CA TYR A 111 -8.07 -1.04 10.60
C TYR A 111 -8.91 -0.70 11.83
N PHE A 112 -9.15 0.58 12.11
CA PHE A 112 -10.04 0.96 13.21
C PHE A 112 -11.42 0.33 13.05
N VAL A 113 -12.03 0.42 11.87
CA VAL A 113 -13.35 -0.18 11.59
C VAL A 113 -13.31 -1.70 11.71
N PHE A 114 -12.29 -2.35 11.15
CA PHE A 114 -12.12 -3.80 11.26
C PHE A 114 -11.96 -4.25 12.71
N GLU A 115 -11.08 -3.62 13.46
CA GLU A 115 -10.81 -3.96 14.87
C GLU A 115 -12.04 -3.68 15.75
N ALA A 116 -12.71 -2.54 15.54
CA ALA A 116 -13.88 -2.16 16.32
C ALA A 116 -15.09 -3.07 16.08
N LEU A 117 -15.39 -3.39 14.81
CA LEU A 117 -16.63 -4.06 14.44
C LEU A 117 -16.44 -5.56 14.22
N VAL A 118 -15.38 -5.98 13.55
CA VAL A 118 -15.18 -7.40 13.20
C VAL A 118 -14.47 -8.15 14.32
N MET A 119 -13.42 -7.54 14.90
CA MET A 119 -12.71 -8.12 16.04
C MET A 119 -13.44 -7.90 17.38
N GLY A 120 -14.46 -7.04 17.39
CA GLY A 120 -15.30 -6.80 18.57
C GLY A 120 -14.67 -5.93 19.65
N TYR A 121 -13.57 -5.22 19.36
CA TYR A 121 -12.91 -4.36 20.36
C TYR A 121 -13.66 -3.04 20.66
N GLY A 122 -14.66 -2.68 19.82
CA GLY A 122 -15.42 -1.45 20.01
C GLY A 122 -14.50 -0.23 20.04
N LEU A 123 -14.74 0.70 20.97
CA LEU A 123 -13.93 1.92 21.11
C LEU A 123 -12.47 1.66 21.54
N ALA A 124 -12.16 0.50 22.12
CA ALA A 124 -10.78 0.16 22.50
C ALA A 124 -9.86 0.07 21.26
N ALA A 125 -10.41 -0.18 20.05
CA ALA A 125 -9.68 -0.12 18.79
C ALA A 125 -9.03 1.24 18.53
N ALA A 126 -9.53 2.33 19.12
CA ALA A 126 -8.90 3.65 19.01
C ALA A 126 -7.46 3.67 19.57
N GLY A 127 -7.10 2.73 20.45
CA GLY A 127 -5.75 2.56 20.95
C GLY A 127 -4.72 2.18 19.86
N ALA A 128 -5.16 1.67 18.71
CA ALA A 128 -4.28 1.38 17.57
C ALA A 128 -4.02 2.61 16.67
N ILE A 129 -4.86 3.64 16.73
CA ILE A 129 -4.77 4.82 15.85
C ILE A 129 -3.38 5.50 15.92
N PRO A 130 -2.79 5.80 17.10
CA PRO A 130 -1.49 6.44 17.16
C PRO A 130 -0.39 5.61 16.50
N GLY A 131 -0.39 4.29 16.73
CA GLY A 131 0.56 3.38 16.11
C GLY A 131 0.45 3.34 14.59
N ASN A 132 -0.77 3.18 14.08
CA ASN A 132 -1.05 3.19 12.65
C ASN A 132 -0.71 4.56 12.01
N ALA A 133 -0.95 5.67 12.70
CA ALA A 133 -0.56 6.99 12.21
C ALA A 133 0.97 7.14 12.08
N ILE A 134 1.73 6.68 13.08
CA ILE A 134 3.21 6.66 13.01
C ILE A 134 3.69 5.79 11.84
N GLN A 135 3.10 4.62 11.66
CA GLN A 135 3.37 3.73 10.53
C GLN A 135 3.14 4.46 9.20
N GLY A 136 2.00 5.13 9.05
CA GLY A 136 1.66 5.87 7.85
C GLY A 136 2.64 6.98 7.53
N VAL A 137 3.04 7.78 8.53
CA VAL A 137 4.05 8.82 8.37
C VAL A 137 5.37 8.23 7.88
N ALA A 138 5.83 7.13 8.49
CA ALA A 138 7.05 6.44 8.07
C ALA A 138 6.93 5.90 6.64
N GLY A 139 5.80 5.29 6.29
CA GLY A 139 5.51 4.76 4.95
C GLY A 139 5.58 5.85 3.87
N ILE A 140 4.92 6.99 4.11
CA ILE A 140 4.95 8.15 3.19
C ILE A 140 6.37 8.70 3.05
N ALA A 141 7.08 8.88 4.16
CA ALA A 141 8.43 9.43 4.15
C ALA A 141 9.37 8.55 3.31
N ILE A 142 9.40 7.24 3.56
CA ILE A 142 10.24 6.29 2.85
C ILE A 142 9.84 6.23 1.36
N ALA A 143 8.55 6.13 1.04
CA ALA A 143 8.09 6.10 -0.35
C ALA A 143 8.50 7.37 -1.10
N THR A 144 8.40 8.53 -0.45
CA THR A 144 8.80 9.83 -1.02
C THR A 144 10.30 9.90 -1.28
N LEU A 145 11.12 9.41 -0.33
CA LEU A 145 12.58 9.36 -0.48
C LEU A 145 13.04 8.40 -1.59
N LEU A 146 12.32 7.31 -1.81
CA LEU A 146 12.62 6.33 -2.86
C LEU A 146 12.17 6.80 -4.26
N MET A 147 11.23 7.72 -4.35
CA MET A 147 10.67 8.18 -5.62
C MET A 147 11.69 8.72 -6.62
N PRO A 148 12.70 9.55 -6.25
CA PRO A 148 13.74 10.00 -7.19
C PRO A 148 14.55 8.84 -7.78
N ILE A 149 14.83 7.81 -6.98
CA ILE A 149 15.57 6.62 -7.41
C ILE A 149 14.74 5.85 -8.45
N ILE A 150 13.44 5.65 -8.17
CA ILE A 150 12.50 4.96 -9.06
C ILE A 150 12.37 5.68 -10.40
N LYS A 151 12.34 7.01 -10.39
CA LYS A 151 12.33 7.82 -11.62
C LYS A 151 13.57 7.61 -12.48
N ARG A 152 14.75 7.49 -11.86
CA ARG A 152 16.01 7.29 -12.59
C ARG A 152 16.11 5.92 -13.26
N ILE A 153 15.50 4.88 -12.67
CA ILE A 153 15.52 3.51 -13.20
C ILE A 153 14.59 3.35 -14.42
N ASN A 154 13.85 4.40 -14.80
CA ASN A 154 12.98 4.42 -15.99
C ASN A 154 12.08 3.17 -16.12
N ILE A 155 11.38 2.81 -15.05
CA ILE A 155 10.44 1.67 -15.00
C ILE A 155 9.17 1.93 -15.86
N ALA A 156 9.13 3.06 -16.55
CA ALA A 156 8.01 3.56 -17.35
C ALA A 156 7.56 2.72 -18.57
N PRO A 157 8.31 1.76 -19.14
CA PRO A 157 7.88 1.09 -20.37
C PRO A 157 6.69 0.14 -20.22
N LEU A 158 6.29 -0.23 -19.01
CA LEU A 158 5.31 -1.32 -18.83
C LEU A 158 3.86 -0.86 -18.88
N ARG A 159 3.59 0.42 -18.68
CA ARG A 159 2.24 0.98 -18.62
C ARG A 159 1.71 1.47 -19.98
N ASP A 160 2.60 1.93 -20.87
CA ASP A 160 2.20 2.52 -22.15
C ASP A 160 1.93 1.49 -23.25
N LYS A 161 2.53 0.30 -23.18
CA LYS A 161 2.29 -0.76 -24.19
C LYS A 161 0.83 -1.23 -24.28
N HIS A 162 0.01 -0.99 -23.27
CA HIS A 162 -1.39 -1.42 -23.27
C HIS A 162 -2.34 -0.36 -23.87
N SER A 163 -1.93 0.91 -23.94
CA SER A 163 -2.71 1.99 -24.56
C SER A 163 -2.50 2.08 -26.06
N ASP A 164 -1.29 1.83 -26.54
CA ASP A 164 -0.97 1.88 -27.96
C ASP A 164 -1.59 0.74 -28.76
N ASN A 165 -1.74 -0.44 -28.15
CA ASN A 165 -2.39 -1.58 -28.82
C ASN A 165 -3.91 -1.38 -29.03
N LYS A 166 -4.55 -0.45 -28.30
CA LYS A 166 -5.97 -0.10 -28.49
C LYS A 166 -6.17 0.98 -29.55
N ARG A 167 -5.16 1.81 -29.84
CA ARG A 167 -5.24 2.83 -30.88
C ARG A 167 -4.98 2.25 -32.27
N GLY A 168 -4.06 1.29 -32.39
CA GLY A 168 -3.73 0.68 -33.68
C GLY A 168 -4.80 -0.27 -34.25
N ASN A 169 -5.84 -0.61 -33.48
CA ASN A 169 -6.89 -1.53 -33.93
C ASN A 169 -8.20 -0.81 -34.37
N ASN A 170 -8.25 0.51 -34.23
CA ASN A 170 -9.42 1.31 -34.67
C ASN A 170 -9.21 2.00 -36.03
N ASP A 171 -8.04 1.85 -36.64
CA ASP A 171 -7.67 2.49 -37.93
C ASP A 171 -7.56 1.45 -39.08
N LYS A 172 -8.23 0.29 -38.94
CA LYS A 172 -8.33 -0.71 -40.01
C LYS A 172 -9.76 -1.04 -40.34
#